data_cb2d31141e71465d55f41f28325879e5
#
_entry.id   cb2d31141e71465d55f41f28325879e5
#
_cell.length_a   1.000
_cell.length_b   1.000
_cell.length_c   1.000
_cell.angle_alpha   90.00
_cell.angle_beta   90.00
_cell.angle_gamma   90.00
#
_symmetry.space_group_name_H-M   'P 1'
#
loop_
_entity.id
_entity.type
_entity.pdbx_description
1 polymer ?
#
loop_
_entity_poly.entity_id
_entity_poly.type
_entity_poly.pdbx_seq_one_letter_code
_entity_poly.pdbx_strand_id
1 'polypeptide(L)'
;MDKYKWDLRKIFKNEKEFFDAIDKIKENVKNIIKYKGKIKENLYSLLELQSQTDLLIDKVYVYAYLSYYSDTANNKFQEYKNVAGDIYDFYASSTSFINPEIQLIDSKKIEKLISDDKRLSKY
;
A
#
# COMPACT_ATOMS: atom_id res chain seq x y z
N MET A 1 9.82 14.82 27.30
CA MET A 1 9.29 14.59 27.04
C MET A 1 8.62 13.61 26.33
N ASP A 2 8.62 12.57 26.72
CA ASP A 2 8.22 11.43 25.94
C ASP A 2 6.72 11.30 25.73
N LYS A 3 5.93 12.04 26.46
CA LYS A 3 4.49 12.02 26.25
C LYS A 3 4.06 12.51 24.86
N TYR A 4 4.95 13.23 24.17
CA TYR A 4 4.69 13.71 22.82
C TYR A 4 5.34 12.85 21.74
N LYS A 5 6.09 11.82 22.15
CA LYS A 5 6.66 10.88 21.20
C LYS A 5 5.66 9.78 20.90
N TRP A 6 5.57 9.45 19.64
CA TRP A 6 4.76 8.34 19.21
C TRP A 6 5.45 7.03 19.56
N ASP A 7 4.65 6.05 20.00
CA ASP A 7 5.20 4.72 20.24
C ASP A 7 5.28 3.97 18.91
N LEU A 8 6.42 4.12 18.26
CA LEU A 8 6.64 3.54 16.93
C LEU A 8 6.66 2.02 16.94
N ARG A 9 6.88 1.41 18.12
CA ARG A 9 6.87 -0.05 18.26
C ARG A 9 5.46 -0.62 18.03
N LYS A 10 4.43 0.19 18.12
CA LYS A 10 3.07 -0.24 17.77
C LYS A 10 2.91 -0.41 16.26
N ILE A 11 3.75 0.25 15.48
CA ILE A 11 3.73 0.16 14.01
C ILE A 11 4.69 -0.94 13.57
N PHE A 12 5.96 -0.80 13.96
CA PHE A 12 7.01 -1.80 13.73
C PHE A 12 7.87 -1.90 14.98
N LYS A 13 8.27 -3.11 15.34
CA LYS A 13 9.10 -3.33 16.53
C LYS A 13 10.51 -2.78 16.38
N ASN A 14 11.03 -2.80 15.14
CA ASN A 14 12.40 -2.40 14.87
C ASN A 14 12.57 -2.10 13.38
N GLU A 15 13.79 -1.66 13.03
CA GLU A 15 14.17 -1.34 11.66
C GLU A 15 13.98 -2.53 10.71
N LYS A 16 14.26 -3.74 11.19
CA LYS A 16 14.10 -4.93 10.34
C LYS A 16 12.66 -5.09 9.87
N GLU A 17 11.69 -4.92 10.77
CA GLU A 17 10.27 -5.03 10.40
C GLU A 17 9.86 -3.95 9.40
N PHE A 18 10.42 -2.75 9.54
CA PHE A 18 10.19 -1.66 8.59
C PHE A 18 10.64 -2.06 7.18
N PHE A 19 11.87 -2.56 7.05
CA PHE A 19 12.41 -2.97 5.76
C PHE A 19 11.73 -4.23 5.22
N ASP A 20 11.35 -5.15 6.10
CA ASP A 20 10.58 -6.34 5.69
C ASP A 20 9.23 -5.94 5.09
N ALA A 21 8.58 -4.92 5.67
CA ALA A 21 7.32 -4.40 5.12
C ALA A 21 7.53 -3.81 3.73
N ILE A 22 8.63 -3.10 3.51
CA ILE A 22 8.97 -2.53 2.21
C ILE A 22 9.15 -3.65 1.17
N ASP A 23 9.87 -4.71 1.53
CA ASP A 23 10.05 -5.86 0.65
C ASP A 23 8.71 -6.53 0.32
N LYS A 24 7.82 -6.63 1.31
CA LYS A 24 6.48 -7.19 1.11
C LYS A 24 5.65 -6.32 0.17
N ILE A 25 5.76 -5.00 0.29
CA ILE A 25 5.09 -4.07 -0.63
C ILE A 25 5.58 -4.32 -2.06
N LYS A 26 6.88 -4.45 -2.27
CA LYS A 26 7.45 -4.71 -3.60
C LYS A 26 6.94 -6.03 -4.17
N GLU A 27 6.87 -7.07 -3.35
CA GLU A 27 6.33 -8.36 -3.76
C GLU A 27 4.86 -8.26 -4.14
N ASN A 28 4.07 -7.56 -3.31
CA ASN A 28 2.65 -7.35 -3.59
C ASN A 28 2.44 -6.58 -4.89
N VAL A 29 3.27 -5.57 -5.15
CA VAL A 29 3.20 -4.79 -6.40
C VAL A 29 3.46 -5.68 -7.60
N LYS A 30 4.43 -6.58 -7.53
CA LYS A 30 4.68 -7.53 -8.62
C LYS A 30 3.44 -8.39 -8.89
N ASN A 31 2.76 -8.81 -7.84
CA ASN A 31 1.54 -9.62 -7.97
C ASN A 31 0.38 -8.79 -8.52
N ILE A 32 0.27 -7.52 -8.11
CA ILE A 32 -0.75 -6.61 -8.63
C ILE A 32 -0.56 -6.40 -10.14
N ILE A 33 0.67 -6.19 -10.59
CA ILE A 33 0.97 -5.96 -12.01
C ILE A 33 0.54 -7.16 -12.86
N LYS A 34 0.59 -8.37 -12.31
CA LYS A 34 0.15 -9.56 -13.03
C LYS A 34 -1.34 -9.53 -13.40
N TYR A 35 -2.13 -8.71 -12.74
CA TYR A 35 -3.55 -8.56 -13.07
C TYR A 35 -3.80 -7.61 -14.23
N LYS A 36 -2.78 -6.95 -14.75
CA LYS A 36 -2.93 -6.04 -15.89
C LYS A 36 -3.57 -6.80 -17.05
N GLY A 37 -4.69 -6.28 -17.55
CA GLY A 37 -5.46 -6.93 -18.61
C GLY A 37 -6.38 -8.04 -18.12
N LYS A 38 -6.39 -8.34 -16.82
CA LYS A 38 -7.19 -9.44 -16.25
C LYS A 38 -8.08 -8.99 -15.08
N ILE A 39 -8.26 -7.69 -14.91
CA ILE A 39 -8.97 -7.15 -13.74
C ILE A 39 -10.41 -7.63 -13.68
N LYS A 40 -11.10 -7.67 -14.83
CA LYS A 40 -12.51 -8.06 -14.89
C LYS A 40 -12.78 -9.41 -14.21
N GLU A 41 -11.90 -10.36 -14.43
CA GLU A 41 -12.08 -11.73 -13.94
C GLU A 41 -11.56 -11.91 -12.52
N ASN A 42 -10.76 -10.99 -12.02
CA ASN A 42 -10.05 -11.10 -10.75
C ASN A 42 -10.26 -9.88 -9.86
N LEU A 43 -11.36 -9.17 -10.04
CA LEU A 43 -11.58 -7.88 -9.37
C LEU A 43 -11.47 -7.99 -7.85
N TYR A 44 -12.10 -8.97 -7.23
CA TYR A 44 -12.04 -9.12 -5.78
C TYR A 44 -10.60 -9.37 -5.31
N SER A 45 -9.90 -10.30 -5.96
CA SER A 45 -8.53 -10.65 -5.58
C SER A 45 -7.61 -9.46 -5.71
N LEU A 46 -7.76 -8.67 -6.78
CA LEU A 46 -6.97 -7.46 -6.98
C LEU A 46 -7.23 -6.43 -5.89
N LEU A 47 -8.51 -6.15 -5.60
CA LEU A 47 -8.87 -5.14 -4.61
C LEU A 47 -8.43 -5.55 -3.21
N GLU A 48 -8.51 -6.84 -2.89
CA GLU A 48 -8.03 -7.36 -1.61
C GLU A 48 -6.52 -7.16 -1.48
N LEU A 49 -5.77 -7.52 -2.51
CA LEU A 49 -4.31 -7.36 -2.51
C LEU A 49 -3.92 -5.88 -2.45
N GLN A 50 -4.63 -5.03 -3.19
CA GLN A 50 -4.40 -3.59 -3.17
C GLN A 50 -4.66 -3.02 -1.78
N SER A 51 -5.75 -3.44 -1.13
CA SER A 51 -6.10 -2.98 0.21
C SER A 51 -5.03 -3.38 1.23
N GLN A 52 -4.53 -4.61 1.16
CA GLN A 52 -3.45 -5.08 2.05
C GLN A 52 -2.17 -4.29 1.83
N THR A 53 -1.87 -3.97 0.57
CA THR A 53 -0.67 -3.22 0.22
C THR A 53 -0.78 -1.77 0.68
N ASP A 54 -1.94 -1.15 0.51
CA ASP A 54 -2.20 0.21 1.00
C ASP A 54 -1.97 0.30 2.50
N LEU A 55 -2.41 -0.70 3.25
CA LEU A 55 -2.21 -0.73 4.70
C LEU A 55 -0.73 -0.78 5.06
N LEU A 56 0.05 -1.60 4.35
CA LEU A 56 1.50 -1.68 4.57
C LEU A 56 2.19 -0.35 4.24
N ILE A 57 1.78 0.29 3.15
CA ILE A 57 2.34 1.58 2.74
C ILE A 57 2.04 2.64 3.78
N ASP A 58 0.83 2.68 4.30
CA ASP A 58 0.46 3.62 5.35
C ASP A 58 1.34 3.42 6.59
N LYS A 59 1.55 2.19 7.01
CA LYS A 59 2.40 1.87 8.16
C LYS A 59 3.85 2.31 7.94
N VAL A 60 4.40 2.02 6.77
CA VAL A 60 5.76 2.42 6.41
C VAL A 60 5.90 3.94 6.42
N TYR A 61 4.94 4.62 5.81
CA TYR A 61 4.96 6.07 5.71
C TYR A 61 4.87 6.73 7.08
N VAL A 62 3.93 6.28 7.92
CA VAL A 62 3.74 6.84 9.26
C VAL A 62 4.98 6.58 10.12
N TYR A 63 5.52 5.37 10.10
CA TYR A 63 6.72 5.04 10.85
C TYR A 63 7.90 5.93 10.44
N ALA A 64 8.12 6.08 9.14
CA ALA A 64 9.24 6.87 8.62
C ALA A 64 9.11 8.34 9.00
N TYR A 65 7.92 8.91 8.84
CA TYR A 65 7.72 10.33 9.11
C TYR A 65 7.71 10.66 10.59
N LEU A 66 7.12 9.81 11.42
CA LEU A 66 7.16 10.01 12.87
C LEU A 66 8.58 9.86 13.42
N SER A 67 9.35 8.91 12.89
CA SER A 67 10.76 8.78 13.25
C SER A 67 11.53 10.05 12.87
N TYR A 68 11.34 10.54 11.67
CA TYR A 68 11.99 11.75 11.20
C TYR A 68 11.63 12.95 12.07
N TYR A 69 10.35 13.15 12.39
CA TYR A 69 9.92 14.29 13.18
C TYR A 69 10.35 14.20 14.64
N SER A 70 10.60 12.99 15.15
CA SER A 70 11.11 12.83 16.50
C SER A 70 12.58 13.23 16.63
N ASP A 71 13.34 13.12 15.54
CA ASP A 71 14.75 13.50 15.52
C ASP A 71 15.18 13.86 14.09
N THR A 72 14.97 15.11 13.71
CA THR A 72 15.24 15.58 12.35
C THR A 72 16.73 15.59 11.99
N ALA A 73 17.61 15.53 12.98
CA ALA A 73 19.05 15.48 12.73
C ALA A 73 19.57 14.05 12.50
N ASN A 74 18.73 13.04 12.72
CA ASN A 74 19.14 11.65 12.58
C ASN A 74 19.16 11.24 11.11
N ASN A 75 20.34 10.90 10.61
CA ASN A 75 20.50 10.54 9.20
C ASN A 75 19.74 9.28 8.81
N LYS A 76 19.62 8.31 9.74
CA LYS A 76 18.82 7.11 9.48
C LYS A 76 17.36 7.43 9.28
N PHE A 77 16.82 8.37 10.07
CA PHE A 77 15.42 8.74 9.97
C PHE A 77 15.13 9.52 8.69
N GLN A 78 16.10 10.31 8.23
CA GLN A 78 16.00 10.96 6.92
C GLN A 78 15.98 9.92 5.80
N GLU A 79 16.81 8.88 5.94
CA GLU A 79 16.81 7.76 4.99
C GLU A 79 15.47 7.03 4.97
N TYR A 80 14.88 6.77 6.14
CA TYR A 80 13.56 6.14 6.23
C TYR A 80 12.50 6.96 5.49
N LYS A 81 12.52 8.27 5.68
CA LYS A 81 11.61 9.18 5.01
C LYS A 81 11.76 9.09 3.49
N ASN A 82 13.00 9.08 3.00
CA ASN A 82 13.28 9.00 1.58
C ASN A 82 12.84 7.65 1.00
N VAL A 83 13.11 6.56 1.71
CA VAL A 83 12.70 5.22 1.30
C VAL A 83 11.17 5.11 1.25
N ALA A 84 10.49 5.67 2.26
CA ALA A 84 9.02 5.64 2.30
C ALA A 84 8.42 6.41 1.13
N GLY A 85 8.99 7.58 0.79
CA GLY A 85 8.55 8.36 -0.36
C GLY A 85 8.76 7.61 -1.66
N ASP A 86 9.92 6.97 -1.81
CA ASP A 86 10.24 6.21 -3.01
C ASP A 86 9.31 5.02 -3.19
N ILE A 87 9.00 4.30 -2.12
CA ILE A 87 8.10 3.14 -2.22
C ILE A 87 6.66 3.58 -2.53
N TYR A 88 6.25 4.72 -1.99
CA TYR A 88 4.94 5.29 -2.30
C TYR A 88 4.84 5.62 -3.78
N ASP A 89 5.85 6.30 -4.32
CA ASP A 89 5.89 6.67 -5.74
C ASP A 89 5.93 5.43 -6.64
N PHE A 90 6.71 4.43 -6.24
CA PHE A 90 6.80 3.17 -6.96
C PHE A 90 5.44 2.48 -7.01
N TYR A 91 4.74 2.43 -5.88
CA TYR A 91 3.41 1.83 -5.81
C TYR A 91 2.42 2.59 -6.69
N ALA A 92 2.39 3.91 -6.56
CA ALA A 92 1.46 4.74 -7.33
C ALA A 92 1.67 4.58 -8.83
N SER A 93 2.93 4.60 -9.29
CA SER A 93 3.26 4.42 -10.69
C SER A 93 2.92 3.03 -11.20
N SER A 94 3.25 2.01 -10.41
CA SER A 94 3.06 0.62 -10.80
C SER A 94 1.58 0.22 -10.86
N THR A 95 0.73 0.87 -10.06
CA THR A 95 -0.70 0.55 -10.00
C THR A 95 -1.56 1.52 -10.82
N SER A 96 -0.94 2.43 -11.55
CA SER A 96 -1.67 3.45 -12.32
C SER A 96 -2.56 2.87 -13.41
N PHE A 97 -2.33 1.61 -13.83
CA PHE A 97 -3.17 0.94 -14.84
C PHE A 97 -4.54 0.56 -14.31
N ILE A 98 -4.73 0.47 -12.99
CA ILE A 98 -5.93 -0.11 -12.40
C ILE A 98 -7.18 0.71 -12.71
N ASN A 99 -7.15 2.01 -12.42
CA ASN A 99 -8.32 2.86 -12.64
C ASN A 99 -8.75 2.92 -14.12
N PRO A 100 -7.84 3.15 -15.08
CA PRO A 100 -8.22 3.12 -16.48
C PRO A 100 -8.81 1.78 -16.92
N GLU A 101 -8.27 0.65 -16.45
CA GLU A 101 -8.82 -0.66 -16.81
C GLU A 101 -10.19 -0.89 -16.20
N ILE A 102 -10.42 -0.46 -14.97
CA ILE A 102 -11.73 -0.56 -14.34
C ILE A 102 -12.75 0.28 -15.12
N GLN A 103 -12.35 1.47 -15.56
CA GLN A 103 -13.23 2.34 -16.35
C GLN A 103 -13.62 1.75 -17.70
N LEU A 104 -12.79 0.86 -18.25
CA LEU A 104 -13.10 0.17 -19.50
C LEU A 104 -14.11 -0.96 -19.30
N ILE A 105 -14.35 -1.40 -18.08
CA ILE A 105 -15.35 -2.42 -17.78
C ILE A 105 -16.73 -1.75 -17.80
N ASP A 106 -17.66 -2.33 -18.55
CA ASP A 106 -19.04 -1.83 -18.63
C ASP A 106 -19.65 -1.79 -17.23
N SER A 107 -20.33 -0.69 -16.90
CA SER A 107 -20.90 -0.49 -15.57
C SER A 107 -21.89 -1.59 -15.18
N LYS A 108 -22.65 -2.13 -16.15
CA LYS A 108 -23.54 -3.26 -15.89
C LYS A 108 -22.79 -4.52 -15.52
N LYS A 109 -21.63 -4.74 -16.12
CA LYS A 109 -20.78 -5.88 -15.79
C LYS A 109 -20.20 -5.72 -14.39
N ILE A 110 -19.82 -4.50 -14.00
CA ILE A 110 -19.35 -4.22 -12.65
C ILE A 110 -20.44 -4.49 -11.63
N GLU A 111 -21.65 -4.00 -11.87
CA GLU A 111 -22.80 -4.26 -10.99
C GLU A 111 -23.06 -5.75 -10.83
N LYS A 112 -22.98 -6.50 -11.92
CA LYS A 112 -23.16 -7.93 -11.88
C LYS A 112 -22.07 -8.62 -11.06
N LEU A 113 -20.81 -8.20 -11.21
CA LEU A 113 -19.70 -8.74 -10.44
C LEU A 113 -19.90 -8.51 -8.94
N ILE A 114 -20.33 -7.31 -8.56
CA ILE A 114 -20.60 -6.97 -7.18
C ILE A 114 -21.79 -7.79 -6.64
N SER A 115 -22.83 -7.96 -7.46
CA SER A 115 -23.99 -8.75 -7.10
C SER A 115 -23.66 -10.22 -6.92
N ASP A 116 -22.81 -10.76 -7.82
CA ASP A 116 -22.42 -12.17 -7.78
C ASP A 116 -21.43 -12.48 -6.67
N ASP A 117 -20.60 -11.50 -6.28
CA ASP A 117 -19.62 -11.67 -5.21
C ASP A 117 -19.83 -10.60 -4.14
N LYS A 118 -20.52 -10.98 -3.08
CA LYS A 118 -20.84 -10.06 -1.98
C LYS A 118 -19.61 -9.45 -1.33
N ARG A 119 -18.46 -10.10 -1.45
CA ARG A 119 -17.21 -9.55 -0.89
C ARG A 119 -16.82 -8.25 -1.55
N LEU A 120 -17.21 -8.03 -2.81
CA LEU A 120 -16.91 -6.80 -3.54
C LEU A 120 -17.74 -5.61 -3.05
N SER A 121 -18.86 -5.85 -2.39
CA SER A 121 -19.73 -4.76 -1.93
C SER A 121 -19.07 -3.86 -0.89
N LYS A 122 -18.00 -4.32 -0.24
CA LYS A 122 -17.24 -3.51 0.72
C LYS A 122 -16.23 -2.57 0.06
N TYR A 123 -16.03 -2.68 -1.23
CA TYR A 123 -15.15 -1.81 -2.00
C TYR A 123 -16.00 -0.86 -2.86
#